data_d84090de1f29699e736583ddf636b58d
#
_entry.id   d84090de1f29699e736583ddf636b58d
#
_cell.length_a   1.000
_cell.length_b   1.000
_cell.length_c   1.000
_cell.angle_alpha   90.00
_cell.angle_beta   90.00
_cell.angle_gamma   90.00
#
_symmetry.space_group_name_H-M   'P 1'
#
loop_
_entity.id
_entity.type
_entity.pdbx_description
1 polymer ?
#
loop_
_entity_poly.entity_id
_entity_poly.type
_entity_poly.pdbx_seq_one_letter_code
_entity_poly.pdbx_strand_id
1 'polypeptide(L)'
;CLSNGRTRLAAEVDHITRKADGGTDDVENLQAICRECHRLKTAVEQLPDQQWTSFYPEWIPKPAIPVTVVAGPPGSGKSKYVEDRAKPGDLVLDVDVIAAEAYGLKLYEASYEQRTAAVRVRNKLLAGLNENTQYKRCWLIVTAPSEDKRHWWRDKLDAELVVLDVDKRICLDRIANDARRTPESKRRAREACLAWV
;
A
#
# COMPACT_ATOMS: atom_id res chain seq x y z
N CYS A 1 1.15 -13.22 2.67
CA CYS A 1 0.80 -13.04 4.09
C CYS A 1 1.92 -13.48 5.02
N LEU A 2 2.42 -14.70 4.89
CA LEU A 2 3.50 -15.22 5.76
C LEU A 2 4.77 -14.39 5.67
N SER A 3 5.15 -13.91 4.47
CA SER A 3 6.31 -13.05 4.26
C SER A 3 6.27 -11.73 5.05
N ASN A 4 5.07 -11.30 5.46
CA ASN A 4 4.84 -10.06 6.23
C ASN A 4 4.36 -10.34 7.66
N GLY A 5 4.59 -11.56 8.18
CA GLY A 5 4.22 -11.93 9.55
C GLY A 5 2.72 -12.09 9.81
N ARG A 6 1.90 -12.11 8.75
CA ARG A 6 0.44 -12.30 8.85
C ARG A 6 0.12 -13.75 8.54
N THR A 7 -0.67 -14.40 9.39
CA THR A 7 -1.17 -15.76 9.15
C THR A 7 -2.58 -15.69 8.59
N ARG A 8 -2.76 -16.11 7.34
CA ARG A 8 -4.07 -16.30 6.69
C ARG A 8 -4.10 -17.67 6.01
N LEU A 9 -5.25 -18.34 6.05
CA LEU A 9 -5.42 -19.60 5.36
C LEU A 9 -5.34 -19.37 3.85
N ALA A 10 -4.59 -20.24 3.16
CA ALA A 10 -4.63 -20.34 1.71
C ALA A 10 -6.04 -20.85 1.30
N ALA A 11 -6.63 -20.23 0.30
CA ALA A 11 -7.95 -20.56 -0.20
C ALA A 11 -7.95 -20.98 -1.67
N GLU A 12 -6.87 -20.65 -2.38
CA GLU A 12 -6.77 -20.81 -3.83
C GLU A 12 -5.32 -21.19 -4.20
N VAL A 13 -5.18 -21.79 -5.39
CA VAL A 13 -3.88 -22.03 -6.04
C VAL A 13 -3.78 -21.07 -7.22
N ASP A 14 -2.66 -20.37 -7.32
CA ASP A 14 -2.44 -19.34 -8.32
C ASP A 14 -1.06 -19.50 -8.97
N HIS A 15 -0.91 -19.04 -10.21
CA HIS A 15 0.36 -19.06 -10.92
C HIS A 15 1.27 -17.93 -10.45
N ILE A 16 2.52 -18.22 -10.10
CA ILE A 16 3.54 -17.20 -9.77
C ILE A 16 3.76 -16.31 -11.01
N THR A 17 4.04 -16.93 -12.16
CA THR A 17 4.05 -16.26 -13.47
C THR A 17 2.79 -16.67 -14.23
N ARG A 18 2.00 -15.69 -14.69
CA ARG A 18 0.73 -15.94 -15.40
C ARG A 18 0.95 -16.74 -16.69
N LYS A 19 -0.01 -17.57 -17.08
CA LYS A 19 -0.01 -18.25 -18.38
C LYS A 19 0.12 -17.26 -19.56
N ALA A 20 -0.54 -16.10 -19.46
CA ALA A 20 -0.45 -15.05 -20.48
C ALA A 20 0.97 -14.46 -20.64
N ASP A 21 1.81 -14.59 -19.61
CA ASP A 21 3.19 -14.13 -19.58
C ASP A 21 4.19 -15.28 -19.75
N GLY A 22 3.73 -16.46 -20.24
CA GLY A 22 4.55 -17.64 -20.49
C GLY A 22 4.74 -18.57 -19.28
N GLY A 23 4.00 -18.38 -18.20
CA GLY A 23 4.02 -19.29 -17.05
C GLY A 23 3.44 -20.67 -17.37
N THR A 24 4.01 -21.72 -16.77
CA THR A 24 3.62 -23.11 -16.92
C THR A 24 2.70 -23.57 -15.78
N ASP A 25 2.12 -24.77 -15.91
CA ASP A 25 1.36 -25.44 -14.86
C ASP A 25 2.24 -26.27 -13.92
N ASP A 26 3.55 -26.14 -14.02
CA ASP A 26 4.48 -26.85 -13.15
C ASP A 26 4.33 -26.40 -11.70
N VAL A 27 4.55 -27.33 -10.77
CA VAL A 27 4.36 -27.09 -9.33
C VAL A 27 5.23 -25.91 -8.83
N GLU A 28 6.39 -25.72 -9.43
CA GLU A 28 7.33 -24.64 -9.16
C GLU A 28 6.76 -23.26 -9.52
N ASN A 29 5.81 -23.20 -10.45
CA ASN A 29 5.10 -21.99 -10.84
C ASN A 29 3.76 -21.80 -10.13
N LEU A 30 3.38 -22.70 -9.22
CA LEU A 30 2.15 -22.62 -8.46
C LEU A 30 2.40 -22.17 -7.02
N GLN A 31 1.49 -21.38 -6.48
CA GLN A 31 1.53 -20.92 -5.10
C GLN A 31 0.17 -21.05 -4.42
N ALA A 32 0.17 -21.43 -3.16
CA ALA A 32 -1.01 -21.37 -2.31
C ALA A 32 -1.21 -19.93 -1.82
N ILE A 33 -2.35 -19.33 -2.12
CA ILE A 33 -2.61 -17.93 -1.86
C ILE A 33 -3.94 -17.72 -1.14
N CYS A 34 -4.04 -16.77 -0.21
CA CYS A 34 -5.32 -16.40 0.38
C CYS A 34 -6.11 -15.52 -0.60
N ARG A 35 -7.45 -15.49 -0.46
CA ARG A 35 -8.34 -14.72 -1.35
C ARG A 35 -7.96 -13.25 -1.48
N GLU A 36 -7.54 -12.61 -0.38
CA GLU A 36 -7.17 -11.20 -0.40
C GLU A 36 -5.89 -10.97 -1.22
N CYS A 37 -4.85 -11.80 -1.01
CA CYS A 37 -3.62 -11.69 -1.79
C CYS A 37 -3.86 -12.04 -3.26
N HIS A 38 -4.70 -13.05 -3.58
CA HIS A 38 -5.07 -13.38 -4.95
C HIS A 38 -5.82 -12.23 -5.62
N ARG A 39 -6.78 -11.61 -4.92
CA ARG A 39 -7.49 -10.42 -5.43
C ARG A 39 -6.55 -9.26 -5.72
N LEU A 40 -5.60 -8.98 -4.82
CA LEU A 40 -4.59 -7.93 -5.02
C LEU A 40 -3.68 -8.25 -6.21
N LYS A 41 -3.18 -9.48 -6.32
CA LYS A 41 -2.36 -9.93 -7.44
C LYS A 41 -3.10 -9.80 -8.76
N THR A 42 -4.31 -10.33 -8.86
CA THR A 42 -5.17 -10.22 -10.06
C THR A 42 -5.46 -8.75 -10.39
N ALA A 43 -5.72 -7.90 -9.39
CA ALA A 43 -5.93 -6.47 -9.61
C ALA A 43 -4.69 -5.79 -10.20
N VAL A 44 -3.47 -6.16 -9.77
CA VAL A 44 -2.21 -5.68 -10.37
C VAL A 44 -2.07 -6.15 -11.82
N GLU A 45 -2.36 -7.42 -12.07
CA GLU A 45 -2.14 -8.07 -13.37
C GLU A 45 -3.14 -7.63 -14.46
N GLN A 46 -4.36 -7.24 -14.07
CA GLN A 46 -5.45 -6.86 -14.99
C GLN A 46 -5.54 -5.35 -15.26
N LEU A 47 -4.62 -4.54 -14.72
CA LEU A 47 -4.72 -3.10 -14.87
C LEU A 47 -4.31 -2.63 -16.27
N PRO A 48 -5.24 -2.06 -17.06
CA PRO A 48 -4.87 -1.24 -18.18
C PRO A 48 -4.48 0.16 -17.70
N ASP A 49 -3.37 0.64 -18.26
CA ASP A 49 -3.04 2.04 -18.47
C ASP A 49 -2.68 3.05 -17.36
N GLN A 50 -1.95 4.05 -17.85
CA GLN A 50 -1.17 5.11 -17.19
C GLN A 50 -1.97 6.00 -16.22
N GLN A 51 -3.27 6.19 -16.42
CA GLN A 51 -4.08 7.08 -15.59
C GLN A 51 -4.15 6.64 -14.11
N TRP A 52 -4.01 5.34 -13.83
CA TRP A 52 -4.09 4.79 -12.48
C TRP A 52 -2.78 4.94 -11.69
N THR A 53 -1.69 5.35 -12.33
CA THR A 53 -0.37 5.49 -11.71
C THR A 53 -0.17 6.78 -10.94
N SER A 54 -1.07 7.74 -11.06
CA SER A 54 -0.95 9.02 -10.36
C SER A 54 -0.94 8.84 -8.84
N PHE A 55 0.02 9.49 -8.19
CA PHE A 55 0.04 9.59 -6.73
C PHE A 55 -1.08 10.46 -6.18
N TYR A 56 -1.63 11.36 -7.00
CA TYR A 56 -2.71 12.29 -6.70
C TYR A 56 -3.79 12.22 -7.79
N PRO A 57 -4.62 11.15 -7.80
CA PRO A 57 -5.57 10.89 -8.89
C PRO A 57 -6.85 11.74 -8.76
N GLU A 58 -6.93 12.79 -9.55
CA GLU A 58 -8.07 13.75 -9.56
C GLU A 58 -9.42 13.10 -9.89
N TRP A 59 -9.40 11.99 -10.61
CA TRP A 59 -10.61 11.29 -11.06
C TRP A 59 -11.24 10.35 -10.00
N ILE A 60 -10.60 10.13 -8.83
CA ILE A 60 -11.19 9.30 -7.77
C ILE A 60 -12.47 9.96 -7.25
N PRO A 61 -13.62 9.24 -7.25
CA PRO A 61 -14.85 9.75 -6.67
C PRO A 61 -14.78 9.81 -5.15
N LYS A 62 -15.68 10.58 -4.55
CA LYS A 62 -15.81 10.66 -3.10
C LYS A 62 -16.21 9.29 -2.53
N PRO A 63 -15.54 8.79 -1.50
CA PRO A 63 -15.91 7.53 -0.85
C PRO A 63 -17.30 7.60 -0.16
N ALA A 64 -18.01 6.48 -0.16
CA ALA A 64 -19.27 6.34 0.58
C ALA A 64 -19.06 5.93 2.06
N ILE A 65 -17.82 5.65 2.47
CA ILE A 65 -17.46 5.25 3.83
C ILE A 65 -16.44 6.24 4.42
N PRO A 66 -16.34 6.35 5.75
CA PRO A 66 -15.33 7.18 6.39
C PRO A 66 -13.91 6.79 5.98
N VAL A 67 -13.09 7.78 5.63
CA VAL A 67 -11.67 7.60 5.32
C VAL A 67 -10.84 8.38 6.33
N THR A 68 -9.79 7.76 6.84
CA THR A 68 -8.74 8.43 7.62
C THR A 68 -7.43 8.35 6.83
N VAL A 69 -6.90 9.51 6.46
CA VAL A 69 -5.59 9.65 5.83
C VAL A 69 -4.54 9.81 6.93
N VAL A 70 -3.59 8.89 6.99
CA VAL A 70 -2.47 8.95 7.93
C VAL A 70 -1.21 9.35 7.17
N ALA A 71 -0.80 10.59 7.32
CA ALA A 71 0.36 11.18 6.66
C ALA A 71 1.55 11.33 7.62
N GLY A 72 2.75 11.27 7.08
CA GLY A 72 3.98 11.44 7.87
C GLY A 72 5.21 10.98 7.09
N PRO A 73 6.42 11.39 7.52
CA PRO A 73 7.65 10.94 6.89
C PRO A 73 7.85 9.42 7.04
N PRO A 74 8.66 8.77 6.19
CA PRO A 74 9.13 7.42 6.48
C PRO A 74 9.78 7.35 7.88
N GLY A 75 9.51 6.28 8.63
CA GLY A 75 9.99 6.15 10.01
C GLY A 75 9.12 6.83 11.08
N SER A 76 8.07 7.59 10.72
CA SER A 76 7.20 8.26 11.71
C SER A 76 6.26 7.31 12.47
N GLY A 77 6.12 6.05 12.03
CA GLY A 77 5.25 5.07 12.70
C GLY A 77 3.83 4.97 12.16
N LYS A 78 3.54 5.47 10.95
CA LYS A 78 2.20 5.43 10.33
C LYS A 78 1.55 4.05 10.34
N SER A 79 2.28 3.02 9.90
CA SER A 79 1.73 1.66 9.84
C SER A 79 1.40 1.14 11.24
N LYS A 80 2.25 1.43 12.24
CA LYS A 80 1.97 1.08 13.64
C LYS A 80 0.76 1.84 14.19
N TYR A 81 0.64 3.14 13.88
CA TYR A 81 -0.52 3.96 14.27
C TYR A 81 -1.84 3.35 13.76
N VAL A 82 -1.85 2.91 12.49
CA VAL A 82 -3.04 2.28 11.88
C VAL A 82 -3.27 0.88 12.46
N GLU A 83 -2.22 0.05 12.60
CA GLU A 83 -2.33 -1.29 13.19
C GLU A 83 -2.99 -1.28 14.56
N ASP A 84 -2.65 -0.31 15.42
CA ASP A 84 -3.21 -0.18 16.76
C ASP A 84 -4.68 0.27 16.78
N ARG A 85 -5.22 0.77 15.66
CA ARG A 85 -6.55 1.38 15.57
C ARG A 85 -7.50 0.72 14.60
N ALA A 86 -6.98 0.09 13.56
CA ALA A 86 -7.79 -0.60 12.56
C ALA A 86 -8.52 -1.80 13.20
N LYS A 87 -9.78 -1.97 12.81
CA LYS A 87 -10.66 -3.02 13.33
C LYS A 87 -10.96 -4.05 12.23
N PRO A 88 -11.42 -5.25 12.61
CA PRO A 88 -11.93 -6.20 11.62
C PRO A 88 -13.03 -5.58 10.75
N GLY A 89 -12.88 -5.66 9.44
CA GLY A 89 -13.76 -5.04 8.45
C GLY A 89 -13.31 -3.65 7.96
N ASP A 90 -12.22 -3.10 8.48
CA ASP A 90 -11.60 -1.91 7.93
C ASP A 90 -10.69 -2.28 6.74
N LEU A 91 -10.62 -1.40 5.75
CA LEU A 91 -9.66 -1.46 4.66
C LEU A 91 -8.41 -0.67 5.03
N VAL A 92 -7.24 -1.27 4.91
CA VAL A 92 -5.95 -0.57 5.11
C VAL A 92 -5.21 -0.52 3.79
N LEU A 93 -4.90 0.69 3.32
CA LEU A 93 -4.19 0.95 2.07
C LEU A 93 -2.80 1.51 2.35
N ASP A 94 -1.80 0.63 2.31
CA ASP A 94 -0.37 0.95 2.34
C ASP A 94 0.29 0.38 1.08
N VAL A 95 0.88 1.24 0.25
CA VAL A 95 1.49 0.85 -1.03
C VAL A 95 2.60 -0.17 -0.84
N ASP A 96 3.40 -0.06 0.23
CA ASP A 96 4.47 -1.01 0.49
C ASP A 96 3.91 -2.40 0.87
N VAL A 97 2.79 -2.44 1.60
CA VAL A 97 2.09 -3.69 1.94
C VAL A 97 1.40 -4.29 0.71
N ILE A 98 0.71 -3.47 -0.07
CA ILE A 98 0.06 -3.91 -1.33
C ILE A 98 1.10 -4.52 -2.27
N ALA A 99 2.25 -3.86 -2.46
CA ALA A 99 3.32 -4.38 -3.31
C ALA A 99 3.87 -5.71 -2.78
N ALA A 100 4.16 -5.78 -1.49
CA ALA A 100 4.70 -6.99 -0.87
C ALA A 100 3.73 -8.18 -0.99
N GLU A 101 2.43 -7.97 -0.74
CA GLU A 101 1.41 -9.02 -0.83
C GLU A 101 1.15 -9.46 -2.29
N ALA A 102 1.13 -8.50 -3.23
CA ALA A 102 0.86 -8.80 -4.64
C ALA A 102 1.98 -9.62 -5.32
N TYR A 103 3.22 -9.40 -4.90
CA TYR A 103 4.39 -10.05 -5.51
C TYR A 103 5.07 -11.10 -4.62
N GLY A 104 4.51 -11.44 -3.46
CA GLY A 104 5.09 -12.41 -2.53
C GLY A 104 6.44 -11.99 -1.94
N LEU A 105 6.68 -10.67 -1.83
CA LEU A 105 7.94 -10.09 -1.35
C LEU A 105 7.89 -9.80 0.15
N LYS A 106 9.07 -9.62 0.75
CA LYS A 106 9.14 -8.98 2.06
C LYS A 106 8.84 -7.48 1.94
N LEU A 107 8.40 -6.90 3.04
CA LEU A 107 8.10 -5.47 3.11
C LEU A 107 9.32 -4.64 2.70
N TYR A 108 9.12 -3.64 1.85
CA TYR A 108 10.14 -2.72 1.30
C TYR A 108 11.09 -3.30 0.24
N GLU A 109 10.94 -4.55 -0.21
CA GLU A 109 11.77 -5.15 -1.26
C GLU A 109 11.26 -4.85 -2.69
N ALA A 110 10.04 -4.35 -2.82
CA ALA A 110 9.43 -4.09 -4.11
C ALA A 110 10.23 -3.08 -4.96
N SER A 111 10.38 -3.40 -6.25
CA SER A 111 10.99 -2.52 -7.25
C SER A 111 10.16 -1.25 -7.48
N TYR A 112 10.68 -0.33 -8.28
CA TYR A 112 9.94 0.87 -8.66
C TYR A 112 8.65 0.51 -9.43
N GLU A 113 8.76 -0.39 -10.40
CA GLU A 113 7.63 -0.85 -11.24
C GLU A 113 6.57 -1.54 -10.39
N GLN A 114 6.98 -2.42 -9.47
CA GLN A 114 6.07 -3.12 -8.57
C GLN A 114 5.34 -2.15 -7.63
N ARG A 115 6.01 -1.13 -7.12
CA ARG A 115 5.36 -0.09 -6.31
C ARG A 115 4.42 0.79 -7.14
N THR A 116 4.81 1.10 -8.40
CA THR A 116 3.93 1.82 -9.32
C THR A 116 2.65 1.02 -9.60
N ALA A 117 2.77 -0.29 -9.79
CA ALA A 117 1.61 -1.17 -9.91
C ALA A 117 0.77 -1.18 -8.62
N ALA A 118 1.40 -1.21 -7.44
CA ALA A 118 0.69 -1.12 -6.16
C ALA A 118 -0.06 0.21 -5.98
N VAL A 119 0.47 1.33 -6.51
CA VAL A 119 -0.26 2.61 -6.56
C VAL A 119 -1.53 2.49 -7.40
N ARG A 120 -1.48 1.80 -8.54
CA ARG A 120 -2.67 1.53 -9.36
C ARG A 120 -3.72 0.76 -8.57
N VAL A 121 -3.32 -0.29 -7.86
CA VAL A 121 -4.24 -1.08 -7.01
C VAL A 121 -4.87 -0.22 -5.92
N ARG A 122 -4.06 0.57 -5.21
CA ARG A 122 -4.56 1.52 -4.21
C ARG A 122 -5.61 2.45 -4.80
N ASN A 123 -5.33 3.03 -5.96
CA ASN A 123 -6.24 3.97 -6.61
C ASN A 123 -7.55 3.29 -7.04
N LYS A 124 -7.47 2.06 -7.59
CA LYS A 124 -8.66 1.28 -7.95
C LYS A 124 -9.51 0.94 -6.72
N LEU A 125 -8.86 0.55 -5.61
CA LEU A 125 -9.57 0.28 -4.36
C LEU A 125 -10.23 1.54 -3.79
N LEU A 126 -9.54 2.69 -3.82
CA LEU A 126 -10.11 3.98 -3.43
C LEU A 126 -11.31 4.36 -4.30
N ALA A 127 -11.20 4.19 -5.63
CA ALA A 127 -12.32 4.49 -6.54
C ALA A 127 -13.55 3.61 -6.26
N GLY A 128 -13.36 2.34 -5.93
CA GLY A 128 -14.45 1.43 -5.59
C GLY A 128 -15.16 1.75 -4.27
N LEU A 129 -14.62 2.66 -3.44
CA LEU A 129 -15.24 3.01 -2.16
C LEU A 129 -16.50 3.87 -2.30
N ASN A 130 -16.77 4.46 -3.46
CA ASN A 130 -18.01 5.20 -3.69
C ASN A 130 -19.25 4.29 -3.76
N GLU A 131 -19.06 3.03 -4.15
CA GLU A 131 -20.11 2.01 -4.23
C GLU A 131 -19.95 0.93 -3.14
N ASN A 132 -18.99 1.12 -2.25
CA ASN A 132 -18.61 0.09 -1.31
C ASN A 132 -19.64 -0.19 -0.24
N THR A 133 -19.87 -1.46 -0.01
CA THR A 133 -20.73 -1.97 1.07
C THR A 133 -20.04 -2.96 1.98
N GLN A 134 -18.78 -3.35 1.69
CA GLN A 134 -18.10 -4.42 2.43
C GLN A 134 -17.12 -3.93 3.51
N TYR A 135 -16.64 -2.68 3.41
CA TYR A 135 -15.74 -2.10 4.41
C TYR A 135 -16.47 -1.07 5.27
N LYS A 136 -16.10 -1.00 6.55
CA LYS A 136 -16.67 -0.05 7.51
C LYS A 136 -15.94 1.29 7.50
N ARG A 137 -14.66 1.28 7.23
CA ARG A 137 -13.75 2.44 7.19
C ARG A 137 -12.56 2.13 6.28
N CYS A 138 -11.94 3.15 5.75
CA CYS A 138 -10.66 3.04 5.04
C CYS A 138 -9.57 3.84 5.78
N TRP A 139 -8.43 3.21 5.98
CA TRP A 139 -7.19 3.82 6.44
C TRP A 139 -6.23 3.95 5.25
N LEU A 140 -5.89 5.18 4.86
CA LEU A 140 -4.97 5.45 3.77
C LEU A 140 -3.64 5.96 4.33
N ILE A 141 -2.57 5.20 4.14
CA ILE A 141 -1.22 5.54 4.59
C ILE A 141 -0.46 6.20 3.44
N VAL A 142 -0.01 7.44 3.66
CA VAL A 142 0.74 8.21 2.64
C VAL A 142 1.94 8.92 3.25
N THR A 143 2.93 9.23 2.43
CA THR A 143 4.00 10.16 2.84
C THR A 143 3.49 11.59 2.73
N ALA A 144 2.97 12.02 1.56
CA ALA A 144 2.44 13.36 1.30
C ALA A 144 3.33 14.48 1.91
N PRO A 145 4.52 14.76 1.32
CA PRO A 145 5.59 15.49 1.99
C PRO A 145 5.31 16.97 2.26
N SER A 146 4.41 17.61 1.52
CA SER A 146 4.01 19.00 1.75
C SER A 146 2.60 19.13 2.29
N GLU A 147 2.30 20.23 2.95
CA GLU A 147 0.98 20.53 3.50
C GLU A 147 -0.10 20.48 2.43
N ASP A 148 0.14 21.10 1.25
CA ASP A 148 -0.80 21.07 0.12
C ASP A 148 -1.16 19.64 -0.30
N LYS A 149 -0.17 18.72 -0.34
CA LYS A 149 -0.38 17.33 -0.68
C LYS A 149 -1.19 16.58 0.38
N ARG A 150 -1.02 16.92 1.65
CA ARG A 150 -1.81 16.36 2.75
C ARG A 150 -3.24 16.86 2.71
N HIS A 151 -3.44 18.15 2.48
CA HIS A 151 -4.76 18.75 2.33
C HIS A 151 -5.47 18.25 1.07
N TRP A 152 -4.74 18.07 -0.04
CA TRP A 152 -5.32 17.47 -1.25
C TRP A 152 -5.96 16.11 -0.96
N TRP A 153 -5.29 15.21 -0.22
CA TRP A 153 -5.86 13.92 0.16
C TRP A 153 -7.08 14.06 1.06
N ARG A 154 -7.02 14.93 2.05
CA ARG A 154 -8.15 15.23 2.95
C ARG A 154 -9.38 15.68 2.16
N ASP A 155 -9.21 16.69 1.31
CA ASP A 155 -10.29 17.33 0.60
C ASP A 155 -10.85 16.43 -0.50
N LYS A 156 -9.97 15.73 -1.23
CA LYS A 156 -10.35 14.80 -2.30
C LYS A 156 -11.21 13.64 -1.80
N LEU A 157 -10.89 13.10 -0.64
CA LEU A 157 -11.59 11.95 -0.06
C LEU A 157 -12.60 12.33 1.02
N ASP A 158 -12.79 13.62 1.32
CA ASP A 158 -13.57 14.09 2.49
C ASP A 158 -13.13 13.35 3.77
N ALA A 159 -11.83 13.27 3.98
CA ALA A 159 -11.22 12.39 4.95
C ALA A 159 -10.83 13.11 6.23
N GLU A 160 -10.82 12.39 7.33
CA GLU A 160 -10.06 12.77 8.52
C GLU A 160 -8.55 12.72 8.19
N LEU A 161 -7.82 13.78 8.50
CA LEU A 161 -6.36 13.85 8.29
C LEU A 161 -5.64 13.74 9.63
N VAL A 162 -4.81 12.70 9.74
CA VAL A 162 -3.88 12.51 10.87
C VAL A 162 -2.47 12.71 10.36
N VAL A 163 -1.75 13.68 10.91
CA VAL A 163 -0.36 13.96 10.56
C VAL A 163 0.54 13.50 11.70
N LEU A 164 1.44 12.56 11.41
CA LEU A 164 2.47 12.11 12.34
C LEU A 164 3.73 12.94 12.12
N ASP A 165 3.77 14.10 12.76
CA ASP A 165 4.92 14.99 12.74
C ASP A 165 5.93 14.54 13.80
N VAL A 166 6.85 13.69 13.39
CA VAL A 166 7.92 13.13 14.23
C VAL A 166 9.26 13.74 13.82
N ASP A 167 10.07 14.11 14.79
CA ASP A 167 11.41 14.65 14.56
C ASP A 167 12.18 13.85 13.50
N LYS A 168 12.71 14.55 12.49
CA LYS A 168 13.41 13.90 11.36
C LYS A 168 14.58 13.04 11.80
N ARG A 169 15.27 13.39 12.89
CA ARG A 169 16.40 12.59 13.41
C ARG A 169 15.91 11.25 13.89
N ILE A 170 14.78 11.22 14.62
CA ILE A 170 14.15 9.97 15.08
C ILE A 170 13.72 9.13 13.88
N CYS A 171 13.12 9.74 12.87
CA CYS A 171 12.72 9.02 11.66
C CYS A 171 13.91 8.43 10.91
N LEU A 172 14.99 9.21 10.74
CA LEU A 172 16.22 8.75 10.07
C LEU A 172 16.91 7.63 10.83
N ASP A 173 16.97 7.72 12.16
CA ASP A 173 17.51 6.64 13.00
C ASP A 173 16.70 5.35 12.86
N ARG A 174 15.39 5.43 12.93
CA ARG A 174 14.50 4.28 12.70
C ARG A 174 14.68 3.66 11.32
N ILE A 175 14.83 4.48 10.26
CA ILE A 175 15.08 4.01 8.90
C ILE A 175 16.42 3.27 8.82
N ALA A 176 17.47 3.82 9.43
CA ALA A 176 18.80 3.24 9.42
C ALA A 176 18.85 1.87 10.12
N ASN A 177 18.13 1.73 11.23
CA ASN A 177 18.08 0.53 12.06
C ASN A 177 16.99 -0.49 11.67
N ASP A 178 16.12 -0.19 10.68
CA ASP A 178 15.08 -1.12 10.22
C ASP A 178 15.69 -2.27 9.42
N ALA A 179 15.81 -3.44 10.04
CA ALA A 179 16.36 -4.66 9.43
C ALA A 179 15.51 -5.20 8.26
N ARG A 180 14.24 -4.78 8.13
CA ARG A 180 13.37 -5.18 7.02
C ARG A 180 13.70 -4.46 5.72
N ARG A 181 14.52 -3.41 5.77
CA ARG A 181 14.86 -2.56 4.64
C ARG A 181 16.17 -2.97 3.99
N THR A 182 16.15 -3.11 2.68
CA THR A 182 17.37 -3.22 1.87
C THR A 182 18.13 -1.88 1.87
N PRO A 183 19.43 -1.87 1.53
CA PRO A 183 20.21 -0.63 1.41
C PRO A 183 19.54 0.41 0.50
N GLU A 184 19.01 -0.02 -0.64
CA GLU A 184 18.29 0.84 -1.58
C GLU A 184 16.99 1.41 -0.99
N SER A 185 16.21 0.57 -0.31
CA SER A 185 14.98 1.00 0.38
C SER A 185 15.28 2.00 1.50
N LYS A 186 16.40 1.84 2.23
CA LYS A 186 16.86 2.81 3.23
C LYS A 186 17.20 4.15 2.57
N ARG A 187 17.93 4.14 1.46
CA ARG A 187 18.28 5.36 0.70
C ARG A 187 17.02 6.13 0.29
N ARG A 188 16.07 5.45 -0.38
CA ARG A 188 14.78 6.07 -0.79
C ARG A 188 13.99 6.64 0.40
N ALA A 189 13.90 5.87 1.48
CA ALA A 189 13.18 6.31 2.67
C ALA A 189 13.84 7.53 3.32
N ARG A 190 15.18 7.59 3.35
CA ARG A 190 15.94 8.73 3.83
C ARG A 190 15.67 9.98 2.99
N GLU A 191 15.72 9.87 1.66
CA GLU A 191 15.43 10.97 0.73
C GLU A 191 14.01 11.51 0.94
N ALA A 192 13.02 10.61 1.03
CA ALA A 192 11.63 10.98 1.28
C ALA A 192 11.42 11.60 2.68
N CYS A 193 12.17 11.18 3.69
CA CYS A 193 12.14 11.77 5.03
C CYS A 193 12.72 13.18 5.02
N LEU A 194 13.82 13.40 4.31
CA LEU A 194 14.45 14.73 4.19
C LEU A 194 13.57 15.72 3.40
N ALA A 195 12.82 15.24 2.42
CA ALA A 195 11.88 16.03 1.62
C ALA A 195 10.58 16.40 2.35
N TRP A 196 10.35 15.89 3.56
CA TRP A 196 9.18 16.22 4.37
C TRP A 196 9.24 17.65 4.91
N VAL A 197 8.16 18.43 4.71
CA VAL A 197 7.99 19.83 5.17
C VAL A 197 6.62 20.05 5.78
#